data_20e70653f7bae548914d154b2ca0b8da
#
_entry.id   20e70653f7bae548914d154b2ca0b8da
#
_cell.length_a   1.000
_cell.length_b   1.000
_cell.length_c   1.000
_cell.angle_alpha   90.00
_cell.angle_beta   90.00
_cell.angle_gamma   90.00
#
_symmetry.space_group_name_H-M   'P 1'
#
loop_
_entity.id
_entity.type
_entity.pdbx_description
1 polymer ?
#
loop_
_entity_poly.entity_id
_entity_poly.type
_entity_poly.pdbx_seq_one_letter_code
_entity_poly.pdbx_strand_id
1 'polypeptide(L)'
;RTGYFSATEIVTVLNYLKVCDNPLQDIPLMGVLRSPIVGCTSQELAELRIQYPDGLLYESVSAYAGENEIPEKELDSDKLKSELLNSNLRTDEKNSLNIKLKGFLSLLEKVRNMAAYTPVHELILYVLKETGYGDYARALPGGEQRFANLTMLVEKAMDYEKTSYRGLFNFVRYIEQLQEIG
;
A
#
# COMPACT_ATOMS: atom_id res chain seq x y z
N ARG A 1 -9.63 7.79 24.99
CA ARG A 1 -8.65 8.59 24.23
C ARG A 1 -8.08 7.72 23.11
N THR A 2 -8.48 7.98 21.91
CA THR A 2 -7.77 7.43 20.74
C THR A 2 -6.40 8.10 20.70
N GLY A 3 -5.35 7.33 20.97
CA GLY A 3 -3.98 7.85 20.92
C GLY A 3 -3.56 8.24 19.49
N TYR A 4 -2.49 9.01 19.38
CA TYR A 4 -1.91 9.43 18.10
C TYR A 4 -1.70 8.25 17.12
N PHE A 5 -1.16 7.12 17.61
CA PHE A 5 -0.88 5.95 16.78
C PHE A 5 -2.13 5.16 16.36
N SER A 6 -3.30 5.47 16.90
CA SER A 6 -4.58 4.86 16.48
C SER A 6 -5.35 5.71 15.47
N ALA A 7 -4.86 6.90 15.14
CA ALA A 7 -5.43 7.72 14.06
C ALA A 7 -5.33 7.00 12.72
N THR A 8 -6.41 6.98 11.95
CA THR A 8 -6.50 6.22 10.69
C THR A 8 -5.37 6.55 9.72
N GLU A 9 -5.05 7.82 9.53
CA GLU A 9 -3.96 8.26 8.66
C GLU A 9 -2.59 7.74 9.11
N ILE A 10 -2.36 7.66 10.42
CA ILE A 10 -1.11 7.14 10.98
C ILE A 10 -1.05 5.62 10.83
N VAL A 11 -2.12 4.91 11.17
CA VAL A 11 -2.21 3.45 11.00
C VAL A 11 -1.96 3.07 9.53
N THR A 12 -2.55 3.80 8.59
CA THR A 12 -2.39 3.54 7.16
C THR A 12 -0.94 3.67 6.70
N VAL A 13 -0.27 4.75 7.06
CA VAL A 13 1.13 4.97 6.68
C VAL A 13 2.06 3.98 7.38
N LEU A 14 1.83 3.69 8.66
CA LEU A 14 2.62 2.70 9.40
C LEU A 14 2.46 1.29 8.82
N ASN A 15 1.25 0.89 8.43
CA ASN A 15 1.04 -0.37 7.73
C ASN A 15 1.82 -0.44 6.43
N TYR A 16 1.84 0.65 5.66
CA TYR A 16 2.63 0.73 4.44
C TYR A 16 4.13 0.55 4.70
N LEU A 17 4.67 1.23 5.71
CA LEU A 17 6.06 1.10 6.11
C LEU A 17 6.40 -0.32 6.60
N LYS A 18 5.50 -0.96 7.35
CA LYS A 18 5.64 -2.36 7.77
C LYS A 18 5.70 -3.31 6.59
N VAL A 19 4.87 -3.10 5.58
CA VAL A 19 4.88 -3.89 4.34
C VAL A 19 6.14 -3.65 3.53
N CYS A 20 6.66 -2.42 3.50
CA CYS A 20 7.95 -2.13 2.86
C CYS A 20 9.10 -2.86 3.57
N ASP A 21 9.07 -2.91 4.90
CA ASP A 21 10.06 -3.65 5.70
C ASP A 21 9.93 -5.16 5.47
N ASN A 22 8.71 -5.70 5.60
CA ASN A 22 8.42 -7.10 5.35
C ASN A 22 7.02 -7.30 4.77
N PRO A 23 6.90 -7.56 3.45
CA PRO A 23 5.61 -7.74 2.79
C PRO A 23 4.88 -9.03 3.15
N LEU A 24 5.53 -9.98 3.82
CA LEU A 24 4.95 -11.26 4.20
C LEU A 24 4.06 -11.19 5.46
N GLN A 25 3.82 -10.01 6.00
CA GLN A 25 2.93 -9.77 7.12
C GLN A 25 1.50 -9.53 6.61
N ASP A 26 0.61 -10.51 6.77
CA ASP A 26 -0.75 -10.47 6.24
C ASP A 26 -1.59 -9.32 6.79
N ILE A 27 -1.51 -9.03 8.10
CA ILE A 27 -2.34 -7.98 8.73
C ILE A 27 -2.00 -6.57 8.21
N PRO A 28 -0.75 -6.10 8.24
CA PRO A 28 -0.41 -4.83 7.63
C PRO A 28 -0.71 -4.76 6.13
N LEU A 29 -0.45 -5.83 5.41
CA LEU A 29 -0.71 -5.89 3.97
C LEU A 29 -2.21 -5.77 3.67
N MET A 30 -3.06 -6.49 4.40
CA MET A 30 -4.51 -6.36 4.26
C MET A 30 -4.97 -4.93 4.54
N GLY A 31 -4.42 -4.30 5.57
CA GLY A 31 -4.70 -2.90 5.91
C GLY A 31 -4.34 -1.94 4.77
N VAL A 32 -3.21 -2.12 4.12
CA VAL A 32 -2.78 -1.31 2.97
C VAL A 32 -3.68 -1.53 1.76
N LEU A 33 -3.98 -2.79 1.42
CA LEU A 33 -4.82 -3.12 0.27
C LEU A 33 -6.23 -2.53 0.39
N ARG A 34 -6.80 -2.51 1.58
CA ARG A 34 -8.12 -1.93 1.86
C ARG A 34 -8.09 -0.41 2.02
N SER A 35 -6.93 0.18 2.27
CA SER A 35 -6.78 1.62 2.42
C SER A 35 -6.97 2.36 1.10
N PRO A 36 -7.18 3.69 1.13
CA PRO A 36 -7.23 4.53 -0.07
C PRO A 36 -5.94 4.48 -0.91
N ILE A 37 -4.82 4.05 -0.35
CA ILE A 37 -3.54 3.90 -1.08
C ILE A 37 -3.70 2.91 -2.24
N VAL A 38 -4.41 1.80 -2.05
CA VAL A 38 -4.68 0.80 -3.08
C VAL A 38 -6.14 0.79 -3.49
N GLY A 39 -7.05 0.88 -2.53
CA GLY A 39 -8.48 0.99 -2.76
C GLY A 39 -9.16 -0.31 -3.17
N CYS A 40 -8.66 -1.46 -2.73
CA CYS A 40 -9.34 -2.74 -2.95
C CYS A 40 -10.64 -2.82 -2.16
N THR A 41 -11.71 -3.27 -2.81
CA THR A 41 -12.97 -3.57 -2.14
C THR A 41 -12.91 -4.91 -1.42
N SER A 42 -13.83 -5.13 -0.47
CA SER A 42 -13.95 -6.43 0.22
C SER A 42 -14.24 -7.57 -0.77
N GLN A 43 -15.02 -7.30 -1.82
CA GLN A 43 -15.33 -8.27 -2.87
C GLN A 43 -14.09 -8.63 -3.70
N GLU A 44 -13.29 -7.64 -4.08
CA GLU A 44 -12.02 -7.85 -4.80
C GLU A 44 -11.04 -8.69 -3.97
N LEU A 45 -10.91 -8.42 -2.68
CA LEU A 45 -10.06 -9.20 -1.78
C LEU A 45 -10.57 -10.63 -1.56
N ALA A 46 -11.90 -10.81 -1.47
CA ALA A 46 -12.51 -12.14 -1.41
C ALA A 46 -12.23 -12.93 -2.70
N GLU A 47 -12.38 -12.32 -3.87
CA GLU A 47 -12.07 -12.93 -5.16
C GLU A 47 -10.60 -13.35 -5.25
N LEU A 48 -9.68 -12.49 -4.81
CA LEU A 48 -8.25 -12.79 -4.73
C LEU A 48 -7.98 -14.06 -3.92
N ARG A 49 -8.60 -14.19 -2.75
CA ARG A 49 -8.40 -15.35 -1.86
C ARG A 49 -9.15 -16.60 -2.31
N ILE A 50 -10.22 -16.46 -3.06
CA ILE A 50 -10.89 -17.60 -3.72
C ILE A 50 -10.00 -18.18 -4.82
N GLN A 51 -9.38 -17.33 -5.61
CA GLN A 51 -8.51 -17.75 -6.70
C GLN A 51 -7.16 -18.30 -6.19
N TYR A 52 -6.63 -17.73 -5.12
CA TYR A 52 -5.36 -18.14 -4.49
C TYR A 52 -5.58 -18.35 -2.98
N PRO A 53 -6.17 -19.50 -2.57
CA PRO A 53 -6.57 -19.72 -1.18
C PRO A 53 -5.39 -20.06 -0.26
N ASP A 54 -4.32 -20.57 -0.81
CA ASP A 54 -3.18 -21.10 -0.06
C ASP A 54 -2.06 -20.06 0.09
N GLY A 55 -1.30 -20.18 1.16
CA GLY A 55 -0.14 -19.36 1.42
C GLY A 55 -0.42 -17.97 1.99
N LEU A 56 0.61 -17.14 1.98
CA LEU A 56 0.55 -15.78 2.49
C LEU A 56 -0.17 -14.85 1.51
N LEU A 57 -0.78 -13.80 2.04
CA LEU A 57 -1.51 -12.82 1.23
C LEU A 57 -0.64 -12.20 0.13
N TYR A 58 0.62 -11.90 0.43
CA TYR A 58 1.55 -11.35 -0.55
C TYR A 58 1.81 -12.31 -1.73
N GLU A 59 1.84 -13.60 -1.48
CA GLU A 59 1.96 -14.62 -2.52
C GLU A 59 0.74 -14.62 -3.44
N SER A 60 -0.46 -14.48 -2.86
CA SER A 60 -1.71 -14.37 -3.62
C SER A 60 -1.73 -13.12 -4.49
N VAL A 61 -1.30 -11.97 -3.95
CA VAL A 61 -1.20 -10.70 -4.68
C VAL A 61 -0.23 -10.81 -5.85
N SER A 62 0.94 -11.37 -5.62
CA SER A 62 1.98 -11.54 -6.64
C SER A 62 1.56 -12.50 -7.75
N ALA A 63 0.92 -13.62 -7.39
CA ALA A 63 0.42 -14.60 -8.34
C ALA A 63 -0.70 -14.02 -9.21
N TYR A 64 -1.65 -13.32 -8.60
CA TYR A 64 -2.74 -12.67 -9.34
C TYR A 64 -2.22 -11.64 -10.35
N ALA A 65 -1.31 -10.79 -9.94
CA ALA A 65 -0.73 -9.77 -10.82
C ALA A 65 0.11 -10.39 -11.95
N GLY A 66 0.84 -11.48 -11.68
CA GLY A 66 1.66 -12.17 -12.67
C GLY A 66 0.85 -12.94 -13.72
N GLU A 67 -0.23 -13.64 -13.31
CA GLU A 67 -1.07 -14.42 -14.23
C GLU A 67 -1.94 -13.56 -15.15
N ASN A 68 -2.23 -12.34 -14.74
CA ASN A 68 -3.03 -11.39 -15.52
C ASN A 68 -2.16 -10.39 -16.30
N GLU A 69 -0.90 -10.69 -16.55
CA GLU A 69 -0.09 -9.94 -17.51
C GLU A 69 -0.66 -10.13 -18.91
N ILE A 70 -1.17 -9.05 -19.50
CA ILE A 70 -1.55 -9.03 -20.90
C ILE A 70 -0.24 -8.97 -21.70
N PRO A 71 0.11 -9.99 -22.49
CA PRO A 71 1.29 -9.92 -23.35
C PRO A 71 1.12 -8.75 -24.32
N GLU A 72 2.05 -7.79 -24.31
CA GLU A 72 2.04 -6.63 -25.21
C GLU A 72 2.05 -7.01 -26.71
N LYS A 73 2.09 -8.30 -27.04
CA LYS A 73 2.25 -8.81 -28.40
C LYS A 73 0.98 -9.24 -29.12
N GLU A 74 -0.19 -9.21 -28.49
CA GLU A 74 -1.46 -9.56 -29.16
C GLU A 74 -2.45 -8.39 -29.17
N LEU A 75 -2.01 -7.25 -29.72
CA LEU A 75 -2.94 -6.19 -30.13
C LEU A 75 -3.43 -6.44 -31.55
N ASP A 76 -4.20 -7.48 -31.73
CA ASP A 76 -5.03 -7.62 -32.95
C ASP A 76 -6.40 -7.03 -32.62
N SER A 77 -6.62 -5.80 -33.10
CA SER A 77 -7.70 -4.91 -32.68
C SER A 77 -9.12 -5.36 -33.06
N ASP A 78 -9.28 -6.36 -33.96
CA ASP A 78 -10.59 -6.79 -34.45
C ASP A 78 -11.15 -8.01 -33.70
N LYS A 79 -10.30 -8.84 -33.08
CA LYS A 79 -10.75 -9.94 -32.23
C LYS A 79 -11.18 -9.47 -30.85
N LEU A 80 -10.54 -8.39 -30.34
CA LEU A 80 -10.84 -7.81 -29.03
C LEU A 80 -12.25 -7.20 -28.95
N LYS A 81 -12.75 -6.63 -30.06
CA LYS A 81 -14.08 -5.99 -30.10
C LYS A 81 -15.24 -6.96 -30.02
N SER A 82 -15.09 -8.18 -30.53
CA SER A 82 -16.16 -9.18 -30.50
C SER A 82 -16.23 -9.96 -29.19
N GLU A 83 -15.10 -10.14 -28.47
CA GLU A 83 -15.07 -10.77 -27.15
C GLU A 83 -15.43 -9.80 -26.03
N LEU A 84 -15.15 -8.51 -26.18
CA LEU A 84 -15.50 -7.44 -25.25
C LEU A 84 -17.02 -7.18 -25.14
N LEU A 85 -17.80 -7.50 -26.16
CA LEU A 85 -19.25 -7.26 -26.16
C LEU A 85 -20.05 -8.32 -25.38
N ASN A 86 -19.50 -9.50 -25.14
CA ASN A 86 -20.21 -10.61 -24.51
C ASN A 86 -19.80 -10.93 -23.04
N SER A 87 -18.81 -10.22 -22.47
CA SER A 87 -18.33 -10.49 -21.11
C SER A 87 -18.35 -9.27 -20.18
N ASN A 88 -19.22 -8.33 -20.43
CA ASN A 88 -19.15 -6.92 -20.03
C ASN A 88 -19.24 -6.54 -18.54
N LEU A 89 -19.37 -7.46 -17.58
CA LEU A 89 -19.40 -7.10 -16.16
C LEU A 89 -18.26 -7.73 -15.32
N ARG A 90 -17.81 -8.92 -15.68
CA ARG A 90 -16.73 -9.60 -14.98
C ARG A 90 -15.33 -9.18 -15.42
N THR A 91 -15.18 -8.67 -16.63
CA THR A 91 -13.89 -8.28 -17.21
C THR A 91 -13.42 -6.94 -16.65
N ASP A 92 -14.34 -5.99 -16.43
CA ASP A 92 -14.02 -4.67 -15.89
C ASP A 92 -13.58 -4.75 -14.41
N GLU A 93 -14.21 -5.62 -13.61
CA GLU A 93 -13.84 -5.84 -12.22
C GLU A 93 -12.47 -6.51 -12.11
N LYS A 94 -12.17 -7.52 -12.92
CA LYS A 94 -10.86 -8.17 -12.96
C LYS A 94 -9.76 -7.23 -13.42
N ASN A 95 -10.02 -6.39 -14.41
CA ASN A 95 -9.08 -5.39 -14.87
C ASN A 95 -8.80 -4.34 -13.79
N SER A 96 -9.83 -3.94 -13.03
CA SER A 96 -9.69 -2.97 -11.94
C SER A 96 -8.77 -3.51 -10.84
N LEU A 97 -9.00 -4.72 -10.36
CA LEU A 97 -8.15 -5.35 -9.34
C LEU A 97 -6.71 -5.52 -9.84
N ASN A 98 -6.54 -5.98 -11.07
CA ASN A 98 -5.22 -6.17 -11.66
C ASN A 98 -4.41 -4.86 -11.73
N ILE A 99 -5.04 -3.76 -12.16
CA ILE A 99 -4.42 -2.43 -12.20
C ILE A 99 -4.02 -1.99 -10.80
N LYS A 100 -4.89 -2.15 -9.80
CA LYS A 100 -4.62 -1.80 -8.40
C LYS A 100 -3.41 -2.57 -7.86
N LEU A 101 -3.39 -3.89 -8.04
CA LEU A 101 -2.33 -4.74 -7.52
C LEU A 101 -1.00 -4.52 -8.25
N LYS A 102 -1.00 -4.35 -9.56
CA LYS A 102 0.23 -4.03 -10.30
C LYS A 102 0.81 -2.68 -9.91
N GLY A 103 -0.02 -1.65 -9.77
CA GLY A 103 0.41 -0.34 -9.30
C GLY A 103 0.99 -0.40 -7.89
N PHE A 104 0.34 -1.14 -7.00
CA PHE A 104 0.81 -1.37 -5.64
C PHE A 104 2.19 -2.07 -5.62
N LEU A 105 2.33 -3.18 -6.34
CA LEU A 105 3.59 -3.93 -6.38
C LEU A 105 4.74 -3.12 -7.00
N SER A 106 4.46 -2.37 -8.04
CA SER A 106 5.45 -1.51 -8.70
C SER A 106 5.99 -0.44 -7.76
N LEU A 107 5.11 0.26 -7.06
CA LEU A 107 5.51 1.28 -6.09
C LEU A 107 6.21 0.66 -4.87
N LEU A 108 5.71 -0.48 -4.37
CA LEU A 108 6.31 -1.18 -3.25
C LEU A 108 7.75 -1.59 -3.55
N GLU A 109 8.02 -2.15 -4.72
CA GLU A 109 9.38 -2.51 -5.15
C GLU A 109 10.29 -1.29 -5.18
N LYS A 110 9.81 -0.19 -5.74
CA LYS A 110 10.55 1.06 -5.83
C LYS A 110 10.91 1.61 -4.44
N VAL A 111 9.94 1.66 -3.53
CA VAL A 111 10.16 2.15 -2.16
C VAL A 111 11.09 1.23 -1.38
N ARG A 112 10.95 -0.08 -1.53
CA ARG A 112 11.85 -1.05 -0.89
C ARG A 112 13.29 -0.90 -1.38
N ASN A 113 13.50 -0.66 -2.66
CA ASN A 113 14.83 -0.39 -3.20
C ASN A 113 15.40 0.93 -2.67
N MET A 114 14.58 1.97 -2.55
CA MET A 114 14.98 3.25 -1.97
C MET A 114 15.34 3.14 -0.48
N ALA A 115 14.68 2.26 0.27
CA ALA A 115 14.86 2.13 1.71
C ALA A 115 16.30 1.79 2.13
N ALA A 116 17.09 1.19 1.25
CA ALA A 116 18.48 0.84 1.52
C ALA A 116 19.40 2.07 1.66
N TYR A 117 19.05 3.20 1.06
CA TYR A 117 19.91 4.39 0.99
C TYR A 117 19.19 5.71 1.26
N THR A 118 17.89 5.68 1.54
CA THR A 118 17.08 6.88 1.74
C THR A 118 16.68 7.00 3.21
N PRO A 119 16.81 8.19 3.84
CA PRO A 119 16.30 8.41 5.19
C PRO A 119 14.80 8.14 5.28
N VAL A 120 14.35 7.63 6.43
CA VAL A 120 12.95 7.22 6.63
C VAL A 120 11.98 8.37 6.43
N HIS A 121 12.29 9.58 6.91
CA HIS A 121 11.43 10.73 6.72
C HIS A 121 11.23 11.08 5.23
N GLU A 122 12.25 10.91 4.41
CA GLU A 122 12.15 11.09 2.95
C GLU A 122 11.32 9.99 2.30
N LEU A 123 11.43 8.75 2.77
CA LEU A 123 10.57 7.64 2.32
C LEU A 123 9.09 7.93 2.60
N ILE A 124 8.78 8.43 3.80
CA ILE A 124 7.42 8.80 4.17
C ILE A 124 6.87 9.89 3.24
N LEU A 125 7.63 10.94 3.03
CA LEU A 125 7.26 12.03 2.12
C LEU A 125 7.05 11.53 0.68
N TYR A 126 7.92 10.67 0.21
CA TYR A 126 7.82 10.06 -1.11
C TYR A 126 6.54 9.23 -1.26
N VAL A 127 6.24 8.38 -0.28
CA VAL A 127 5.02 7.56 -0.27
C VAL A 127 3.77 8.43 -0.25
N LEU A 128 3.72 9.46 0.60
CA LEU A 128 2.59 10.37 0.68
C LEU A 128 2.32 11.09 -0.65
N LYS A 129 3.37 11.47 -1.35
CA LYS A 129 3.29 12.14 -2.65
C LYS A 129 2.88 11.17 -3.76
N GLU A 130 3.58 10.05 -3.91
CA GLU A 130 3.37 9.11 -5.01
C GLU A 130 2.03 8.39 -4.93
N THR A 131 1.53 8.12 -3.72
CA THR A 131 0.21 7.53 -3.51
C THR A 131 -0.93 8.56 -3.54
N GLY A 132 -0.61 9.86 -3.43
CA GLY A 132 -1.59 10.91 -3.24
C GLY A 132 -2.27 10.89 -1.87
N TYR A 133 -1.80 10.04 -0.94
CA TYR A 133 -2.46 9.86 0.35
C TYR A 133 -2.40 11.11 1.23
N GLY A 134 -1.34 11.89 1.17
CA GLY A 134 -1.24 13.15 1.89
C GLY A 134 -2.37 14.12 1.52
N ASP A 135 -2.60 14.33 0.24
CA ASP A 135 -3.67 15.19 -0.27
C ASP A 135 -5.05 14.59 0.00
N TYR A 136 -5.20 13.28 -0.12
CA TYR A 136 -6.43 12.57 0.22
C TYR A 136 -6.83 12.77 1.68
N ALA A 137 -5.91 12.56 2.62
CA ALA A 137 -6.15 12.73 4.05
C ALA A 137 -6.55 14.19 4.38
N ARG A 138 -5.90 15.16 3.75
CA ARG A 138 -6.19 16.57 3.92
C ARG A 138 -7.57 16.97 3.42
N ALA A 139 -8.07 16.31 2.39
CA ALA A 139 -9.41 16.56 1.83
C ALA A 139 -10.55 15.95 2.65
N LEU A 140 -10.26 15.05 3.59
CA LEU A 140 -11.25 14.44 4.46
C LEU A 140 -11.73 15.41 5.56
N PRO A 141 -12.90 15.13 6.20
CA PRO A 141 -13.30 15.85 7.41
C PRO A 141 -12.18 15.81 8.46
N GLY A 142 -11.87 16.96 9.07
CA GLY A 142 -10.74 17.10 9.98
C GLY A 142 -9.37 17.01 9.28
N GLY A 143 -9.32 17.32 7.99
CA GLY A 143 -8.14 17.18 7.16
C GLY A 143 -6.92 17.94 7.64
N GLU A 144 -7.09 19.11 8.24
CA GLU A 144 -5.97 19.88 8.81
C GLU A 144 -5.30 19.11 9.96
N GLN A 145 -6.09 18.51 10.85
CA GLN A 145 -5.55 17.68 11.93
C GLN A 145 -4.90 16.41 11.39
N ARG A 146 -5.50 15.78 10.40
CA ARG A 146 -4.95 14.60 9.75
C ARG A 146 -3.60 14.89 9.10
N PHE A 147 -3.51 15.99 8.39
CA PHE A 147 -2.27 16.45 7.77
C PHE A 147 -1.21 16.82 8.81
N ALA A 148 -1.60 17.46 9.90
CA ALA A 148 -0.71 17.76 11.01
C ALA A 148 -0.16 16.46 11.67
N ASN A 149 -0.99 15.44 11.82
CA ASN A 149 -0.56 14.12 12.31
C ASN A 149 0.46 13.47 11.39
N LEU A 150 0.27 13.53 10.08
CA LEU A 150 1.24 13.02 9.11
C LEU A 150 2.55 13.80 9.14
N THR A 151 2.48 15.10 9.25
CA THR A 151 3.68 15.96 9.42
C THR A 151 4.44 15.59 10.69
N MET A 152 3.73 15.34 11.79
CA MET A 152 4.34 14.88 13.05
C MET A 152 5.04 13.54 12.88
N LEU A 153 4.49 12.62 12.08
CA LEU A 153 5.15 11.34 11.80
C LEU A 153 6.48 11.53 11.06
N VAL A 154 6.51 12.44 10.09
CA VAL A 154 7.75 12.82 9.38
C VAL A 154 8.78 13.39 10.35
N GLU A 155 8.37 14.27 11.26
CA GLU A 155 9.24 14.86 12.28
C GLU A 155 9.78 13.80 13.26
N LYS A 156 8.94 12.85 13.66
CA LYS A 156 9.38 11.72 14.50
C LYS A 156 10.44 10.87 13.83
N ALA A 157 10.30 10.64 12.53
CA ALA A 157 11.28 9.92 11.72
C ALA A 157 12.61 10.71 11.65
N MET A 158 12.54 12.01 11.44
CA MET A 158 13.72 12.88 11.42
C MET A 158 14.45 12.86 12.76
N ASP A 159 13.73 12.96 13.86
CA ASP A 159 14.31 12.95 15.20
C ASP A 159 14.93 11.58 15.55
N TYR A 160 14.27 10.51 15.15
CA TYR A 160 14.77 9.15 15.32
C TYR A 160 16.13 8.95 14.62
N GLU A 161 16.27 9.48 13.40
CA GLU A 161 17.48 9.33 12.60
C GLU A 161 18.64 10.23 13.04
N LYS A 162 18.41 11.15 13.98
CA LYS A 162 19.50 11.87 14.70
C LYS A 162 20.19 10.97 15.73
N THR A 163 19.59 9.86 16.10
CA THR A 163 20.17 8.86 16.99
C THR A 163 21.16 7.97 16.24
N SER A 164 21.78 7.01 16.95
CA SER A 164 22.67 6.02 16.35
C SER A 164 21.94 4.98 15.50
N TYR A 165 20.62 4.87 15.64
CA TYR A 165 19.80 3.92 14.92
C TYR A 165 19.27 4.55 13.65
N ARG A 166 19.36 3.81 12.54
CA ARG A 166 18.93 4.27 11.22
C ARG A 166 18.22 3.16 10.47
N GLY A 167 17.49 3.55 9.42
CA GLY A 167 16.86 2.65 8.49
C GLY A 167 15.44 2.26 8.88
N LEU A 168 14.72 1.77 7.87
CA LEU A 168 13.30 1.46 7.98
C LEU A 168 13.01 0.36 9.01
N PHE A 169 13.80 -0.71 9.03
CA PHE A 169 13.62 -1.81 9.99
C PHE A 169 13.65 -1.31 11.44
N ASN A 170 14.67 -0.55 11.80
CA ASN A 170 14.82 -0.02 13.16
C ASN A 170 13.71 0.99 13.51
N PHE A 171 13.32 1.83 12.56
CA PHE A 171 12.23 2.78 12.76
C PHE A 171 10.89 2.07 13.01
N VAL A 172 10.56 1.05 12.22
CA VAL A 172 9.36 0.25 12.40
C VAL A 172 9.33 -0.41 13.79
N ARG A 173 10.46 -0.99 14.23
CA ARG A 173 10.58 -1.55 15.59
C ARG A 173 10.37 -0.50 16.68
N TYR A 174 10.96 0.66 16.52
CA TYR A 174 10.78 1.78 17.43
C TYR A 174 9.31 2.20 17.56
N ILE A 175 8.60 2.34 16.44
CA ILE A 175 7.19 2.68 16.46
C ILE A 175 6.32 1.58 17.08
N GLU A 176 6.59 0.32 16.79
CA GLU A 176 5.89 -0.82 17.43
C GLU A 176 6.03 -0.79 18.95
N GLN A 177 7.22 -0.49 19.46
CA GLN A 177 7.45 -0.31 20.90
C GLN A 177 6.64 0.86 21.49
N LEU A 178 6.56 1.98 20.79
CA LEU A 178 5.74 3.12 21.22
C LEU A 178 4.24 2.79 21.21
N GLN A 179 3.77 1.98 20.29
CA GLN A 179 2.37 1.54 20.22
C GLN A 179 2.00 0.62 21.40
N GLU A 180 2.93 -0.20 21.88
CA GLU A 180 2.71 -1.10 23.03
C GLU A 180 2.61 -0.35 24.37
N ILE A 181 3.26 0.80 24.49
CA ILE A 181 3.28 1.62 25.71
C ILE A 181 2.05 2.55 25.80
N GLY A 182 1.45 2.89 24.67
CA GLY A 182 0.28 3.78 24.57
C GLY A 182 -1.03 3.06 24.55
#